data_394d001f2a7a1dc88f43195b1bc7cc81
#
_entry.id   394d001f2a7a1dc88f43195b1bc7cc81
#
_cell.length_a   1.000
_cell.length_b   1.000
_cell.length_c   1.000
_cell.angle_alpha   90.00
_cell.angle_beta   90.00
_cell.angle_gamma   90.00
#
_symmetry.space_group_name_H-M   'P 1'
#
loop_
_entity.id
_entity.type
_entity.pdbx_description
1 polymer ?
#
loop_
_entity_poly.entity_id
_entity_poly.type
_entity_poly.pdbx_seq_one_letter_code
_entity_poly.pdbx_strand_id
1 'polypeptide(L)'
;MSLWHTIDNQNMREERKDSMDMKRLYLVTGAYGHLGHTIVDELLARGEEVRGLALPGDSIPAPVRRGLEICQGDVCDPDSLVAFFHVDEPREIVVIHTAGIVSIASKFNQKVFDVNVVGTKNIVDICRKSNVRRLGHVSSVHAIPEKARGETVTEVSRFDYRKVEGLYAQTKAKATQIVLNAAAGGLDAVVVHPSGIMGPGD
;
A
#
# COMPACT_ATOMS: atom_id res chain seq x y z
N MET A 1 34.73 4.05 -31.95
CA MET A 1 33.85 3.51 -30.90
C MET A 1 34.60 3.68 -29.59
N SER A 2 34.14 4.55 -28.69
CA SER A 2 34.92 4.95 -27.52
C SER A 2 34.71 3.95 -26.39
N LEU A 3 35.81 3.65 -25.66
CA LEU A 3 35.82 2.79 -24.46
C LEU A 3 34.73 3.17 -23.42
N TRP A 4 34.34 4.41 -23.37
CA TRP A 4 33.31 4.94 -22.45
C TRP A 4 31.91 4.34 -22.70
N HIS A 5 31.54 4.08 -23.97
CA HIS A 5 30.24 3.44 -24.30
C HIS A 5 30.20 1.96 -23.89
N THR A 6 31.31 1.29 -23.79
CA THR A 6 31.40 -0.12 -23.42
C THR A 6 31.30 -0.30 -21.90
N ILE A 7 31.95 0.61 -21.14
CA ILE A 7 31.92 0.62 -19.66
C ILE A 7 30.50 0.96 -19.15
N ASP A 8 29.84 1.94 -19.75
CA ASP A 8 28.47 2.33 -19.37
C ASP A 8 27.45 1.19 -19.62
N ASN A 9 27.60 0.47 -20.74
CA ASN A 9 26.75 -0.67 -21.06
C ASN A 9 27.02 -1.90 -20.18
N GLN A 10 28.25 -2.10 -19.71
CA GLN A 10 28.56 -3.18 -18.77
C GLN A 10 28.03 -2.86 -17.37
N ASN A 11 28.25 -1.65 -16.87
CA ASN A 11 27.71 -1.21 -15.58
C ASN A 11 26.19 -1.26 -15.55
N MET A 12 25.51 -0.80 -16.61
CA MET A 12 24.04 -0.92 -16.70
C MET A 12 23.54 -2.37 -16.80
N ARG A 13 24.32 -3.29 -17.34
CA ARG A 13 23.99 -4.71 -17.39
C ARG A 13 24.22 -5.41 -16.05
N GLU A 14 25.26 -5.03 -15.33
CA GLU A 14 25.54 -5.52 -13.98
C GLU A 14 24.52 -5.00 -12.98
N GLU A 15 24.18 -3.71 -13.00
CA GLU A 15 23.10 -3.14 -12.17
C GLU A 15 21.73 -3.79 -12.47
N ARG A 16 21.42 -4.10 -13.74
CA ARG A 16 20.19 -4.85 -14.08
C ARG A 16 20.24 -6.30 -13.63
N LYS A 17 21.40 -6.93 -13.63
CA LYS A 17 21.57 -8.32 -13.21
C LYS A 17 21.48 -8.43 -11.68
N ASP A 18 22.11 -7.49 -10.95
CA ASP A 18 22.01 -7.42 -9.49
C ASP A 18 20.58 -7.10 -9.03
N SER A 19 19.84 -6.26 -9.78
CA SER A 19 18.41 -6.01 -9.54
C SER A 19 17.53 -7.23 -9.84
N MET A 20 17.92 -8.14 -10.73
CA MET A 20 17.17 -9.36 -11.04
C MET A 20 17.38 -10.48 -10.01
N ASP A 21 18.47 -10.42 -9.22
CA ASP A 21 18.80 -11.43 -8.21
C ASP A 21 18.42 -11.03 -6.77
N MET A 22 18.03 -9.76 -6.55
CA MET A 22 17.58 -9.32 -5.22
C MET A 22 16.27 -10.00 -4.84
N LYS A 23 16.27 -10.65 -3.69
CA LYS A 23 15.05 -11.22 -3.10
C LYS A 23 14.04 -10.12 -2.81
N ARG A 24 12.80 -10.38 -3.18
CA ARG A 24 11.69 -9.45 -2.93
C ARG A 24 11.07 -9.71 -1.57
N LEU A 25 10.73 -8.62 -0.87
CA LEU A 25 9.94 -8.65 0.35
C LEU A 25 8.68 -7.82 0.16
N TYR A 26 7.52 -8.43 0.37
CA TYR A 26 6.24 -7.73 0.38
C TYR A 26 5.87 -7.31 1.79
N LEU A 27 5.70 -6.02 2.01
CA LEU A 27 5.20 -5.44 3.26
C LEU A 27 3.71 -5.17 3.09
N VAL A 28 2.86 -5.90 3.82
CA VAL A 28 1.40 -5.78 3.71
C VAL A 28 0.83 -5.17 4.98
N THR A 29 0.30 -3.95 4.89
CA THR A 29 -0.48 -3.37 5.99
C THR A 29 -1.92 -3.83 5.92
N GLY A 30 -2.60 -4.00 7.06
CA GLY A 30 -3.94 -4.59 7.07
C GLY A 30 -3.94 -6.07 6.67
N ALA A 31 -2.85 -6.78 6.93
CA ALA A 31 -2.60 -8.16 6.53
C ALA A 31 -3.65 -9.16 7.05
N TYR A 32 -4.34 -8.83 8.11
CA TYR A 32 -5.41 -9.65 8.73
C TYR A 32 -6.82 -9.16 8.39
N GLY A 33 -6.95 -8.08 7.63
CA GLY A 33 -8.25 -7.64 7.10
C GLY A 33 -8.73 -8.53 5.96
N HIS A 34 -10.01 -8.38 5.58
CA HIS A 34 -10.65 -9.19 4.55
C HIS A 34 -9.86 -9.27 3.23
N LEU A 35 -9.44 -8.15 2.67
CA LEU A 35 -8.61 -8.14 1.46
C LEU A 35 -7.15 -8.52 1.74
N GLY A 36 -6.60 -8.01 2.86
CA GLY A 36 -5.18 -8.18 3.18
C GLY A 36 -4.78 -9.62 3.35
N HIS A 37 -5.58 -10.44 4.05
CA HIS A 37 -5.27 -11.86 4.24
C HIS A 37 -5.27 -12.64 2.92
N THR A 38 -6.19 -12.32 2.00
CA THR A 38 -6.25 -12.94 0.67
C THR A 38 -4.99 -12.60 -0.15
N ILE A 39 -4.53 -11.34 -0.08
CA ILE A 39 -3.29 -10.91 -0.72
C ILE A 39 -2.07 -11.64 -0.14
N VAL A 40 -2.01 -11.75 1.19
CA VAL A 40 -0.94 -12.49 1.88
C VAL A 40 -0.92 -13.95 1.43
N ASP A 41 -2.08 -14.60 1.36
CA ASP A 41 -2.19 -15.99 0.93
C ASP A 41 -1.71 -16.20 -0.49
N GLU A 42 -2.11 -15.34 -1.40
CA GLU A 42 -1.72 -15.42 -2.79
C GLU A 42 -0.21 -15.19 -2.97
N LEU A 43 0.38 -14.24 -2.24
CA LEU A 43 1.82 -14.00 -2.26
C LEU A 43 2.61 -15.21 -1.72
N LEU A 44 2.17 -15.78 -0.61
CA LEU A 44 2.80 -16.97 -0.03
C LEU A 44 2.65 -18.20 -0.95
N ALA A 45 1.51 -18.35 -1.61
CA ALA A 45 1.28 -19.44 -2.59
C ALA A 45 2.21 -19.31 -3.80
N ARG A 46 2.64 -18.10 -4.16
CA ARG A 46 3.63 -17.83 -5.21
C ARG A 46 5.07 -18.00 -4.73
N GLY A 47 5.27 -18.31 -3.45
CA GLY A 47 6.61 -18.46 -2.85
C GLY A 47 7.29 -17.14 -2.52
N GLU A 48 6.55 -16.02 -2.48
CA GLU A 48 7.07 -14.71 -2.10
C GLU A 48 7.29 -14.61 -0.59
N GLU A 49 8.25 -13.81 -0.17
CA GLU A 49 8.45 -13.47 1.25
C GLU A 49 7.52 -12.31 1.62
N VAL A 50 6.77 -12.47 2.72
CA VAL A 50 5.75 -11.52 3.14
C VAL A 50 5.94 -11.15 4.60
N ARG A 51 5.90 -9.85 4.89
CA ARG A 51 5.80 -9.30 6.24
C ARG A 51 4.46 -8.58 6.40
N GLY A 52 3.62 -9.09 7.30
CA GLY A 52 2.31 -8.53 7.62
C GLY A 52 2.37 -7.59 8.81
N LEU A 53 1.71 -6.42 8.71
CA LEU A 53 1.53 -5.52 9.85
C LEU A 53 0.23 -5.87 10.59
N ALA A 54 0.34 -6.14 11.89
CA ALA A 54 -0.76 -6.34 12.82
C ALA A 54 -0.79 -5.20 13.85
N LEU A 55 -1.97 -4.80 14.31
CA LEU A 55 -2.06 -3.86 15.43
C LEU A 55 -1.56 -4.51 16.72
N PRO A 56 -0.93 -3.75 17.64
CA PRO A 56 -0.63 -4.23 18.96
C PRO A 56 -1.90 -4.73 19.66
N GLY A 57 -1.89 -5.98 20.11
CA GLY A 57 -3.03 -6.61 20.78
C GLY A 57 -4.02 -7.32 19.84
N ASP A 58 -3.84 -7.27 18.52
CA ASP A 58 -4.62 -8.09 17.61
C ASP A 58 -4.40 -9.58 17.87
N SER A 59 -5.49 -10.36 17.85
CA SER A 59 -5.40 -11.82 17.85
C SER A 59 -4.86 -12.30 16.51
N ILE A 60 -3.62 -12.75 16.51
CA ILE A 60 -3.01 -13.34 15.31
C ILE A 60 -3.50 -14.78 15.19
N PRO A 61 -4.23 -15.16 14.12
CA PRO A 61 -4.70 -16.53 13.96
C PRO A 61 -3.53 -17.52 13.93
N ALA A 62 -3.63 -18.58 14.73
CA ALA A 62 -2.69 -19.69 14.67
C ALA A 62 -3.23 -20.78 13.72
N PRO A 63 -2.38 -21.53 12.98
CA PRO A 63 -0.91 -21.39 12.94
C PRO A 63 -0.47 -20.22 12.05
N VAL A 64 0.63 -19.57 12.44
CA VAL A 64 1.29 -18.60 11.55
C VAL A 64 1.71 -19.30 10.27
N ARG A 65 1.32 -18.76 9.14
CA ARG A 65 1.61 -19.35 7.82
C ARG A 65 3.12 -19.35 7.57
N ARG A 66 3.62 -20.47 7.03
CA ARG A 66 5.04 -20.56 6.67
C ARG A 66 5.39 -19.47 5.64
N GLY A 67 6.44 -18.70 5.90
CA GLY A 67 6.88 -17.61 5.04
C GLY A 67 6.25 -16.26 5.35
N LEU A 68 5.31 -16.20 6.33
CA LEU A 68 4.76 -14.95 6.82
C LEU A 68 5.52 -14.51 8.08
N GLU A 69 6.20 -13.39 7.99
CA GLU A 69 6.72 -12.66 9.14
C GLU A 69 5.64 -11.68 9.63
N ILE A 70 5.46 -11.58 10.95
CA ILE A 70 4.49 -10.67 11.56
C ILE A 70 5.23 -9.60 12.33
N CYS A 71 4.93 -8.35 12.00
CA CYS A 71 5.40 -7.18 12.72
C CYS A 71 4.22 -6.47 13.38
N GLN A 72 4.36 -6.06 14.63
CA GLN A 72 3.34 -5.26 15.30
C GLN A 72 3.61 -3.77 15.09
N GLY A 73 2.55 -3.02 14.78
CA GLY A 73 2.62 -1.57 14.61
C GLY A 73 1.28 -0.99 14.19
N ASP A 74 1.16 0.33 14.34
CA ASP A 74 -0.01 1.11 13.91
C ASP A 74 0.41 2.07 12.80
N VAL A 75 -0.33 2.09 11.69
CA VAL A 75 -0.10 3.03 10.59
C VAL A 75 -0.21 4.49 11.05
N CYS A 76 -0.92 4.75 12.14
CA CYS A 76 -1.04 6.07 12.74
C CYS A 76 0.20 6.48 13.56
N ASP A 77 1.06 5.55 13.92
CA ASP A 77 2.28 5.77 14.70
C ASP A 77 3.52 5.44 13.86
N PRO A 78 4.21 6.45 13.28
CA PRO A 78 5.38 6.22 12.46
C PRO A 78 6.53 5.50 13.16
N ASP A 79 6.70 5.70 14.46
CA ASP A 79 7.78 5.09 15.23
C ASP A 79 7.57 3.58 15.36
N SER A 80 6.31 3.14 15.47
CA SER A 80 5.96 1.71 15.49
C SER A 80 6.21 1.01 14.15
N LEU A 81 6.36 1.74 13.05
CA LEU A 81 6.59 1.20 11.71
C LEU A 81 8.07 0.96 11.41
N VAL A 82 8.99 1.43 12.24
CA VAL A 82 10.45 1.29 12.00
C VAL A 82 10.84 -0.17 11.79
N ALA A 83 10.41 -1.07 12.67
CA ALA A 83 10.70 -2.49 12.57
C ALA A 83 10.02 -3.13 11.33
N PHE A 84 8.84 -2.66 10.95
CA PHE A 84 8.10 -3.16 9.78
C PHE A 84 8.86 -2.91 8.47
N PHE A 85 9.56 -1.78 8.34
CA PHE A 85 10.34 -1.41 7.15
C PHE A 85 11.81 -1.82 7.24
N HIS A 86 12.27 -2.24 8.42
CA HIS A 86 13.69 -2.60 8.60
C HIS A 86 14.03 -3.89 7.85
N VAL A 87 15.17 -3.90 7.17
CA VAL A 87 15.76 -5.08 6.52
C VAL A 87 17.25 -5.12 6.82
N ASP A 88 17.75 -6.30 7.22
CA ASP A 88 19.17 -6.49 7.55
C ASP A 88 20.05 -6.62 6.30
N GLU A 89 19.46 -7.08 5.19
CA GLU A 89 20.14 -7.30 3.92
C GLU A 89 19.42 -6.52 2.79
N PRO A 90 20.13 -6.12 1.73
CA PRO A 90 19.51 -5.47 0.59
C PRO A 90 18.39 -6.33 -0.03
N ARG A 91 17.20 -5.75 -0.14
CA ARG A 91 16.00 -6.39 -0.70
C ARG A 91 15.21 -5.43 -1.57
N GLU A 92 14.52 -5.97 -2.55
CA GLU A 92 13.51 -5.22 -3.29
C GLU A 92 12.22 -5.16 -2.45
N ILE A 93 11.91 -4.00 -1.87
CA ILE A 93 10.74 -3.83 -1.02
C ILE A 93 9.54 -3.38 -1.87
N VAL A 94 8.44 -4.13 -1.78
CA VAL A 94 7.13 -3.76 -2.34
C VAL A 94 6.14 -3.61 -1.20
N VAL A 95 5.52 -2.44 -1.07
CA VAL A 95 4.51 -2.18 -0.05
C VAL A 95 3.12 -2.33 -0.64
N ILE A 96 2.24 -3.10 0.00
CA ILE A 96 0.81 -3.19 -0.32
C ILE A 96 0.03 -2.64 0.87
N HIS A 97 -0.50 -1.43 0.69
CA HIS A 97 -1.21 -0.71 1.74
C HIS A 97 -2.71 -0.94 1.63
N THR A 98 -3.21 -1.91 2.43
CA THR A 98 -4.65 -2.23 2.52
C THR A 98 -5.28 -1.76 3.82
N ALA A 99 -4.49 -1.35 4.80
CA ALA A 99 -5.02 -0.86 6.07
C ALA A 99 -5.99 0.31 5.85
N GLY A 100 -7.15 0.21 6.43
CA GLY A 100 -8.18 1.23 6.34
C GLY A 100 -9.44 0.82 7.08
N ILE A 101 -10.21 1.79 7.52
CA ILE A 101 -11.50 1.59 8.20
C ILE A 101 -12.60 1.97 7.23
N VAL A 102 -13.48 1.01 6.92
CA VAL A 102 -14.75 1.25 6.22
C VAL A 102 -15.76 1.77 7.22
N SER A 103 -16.47 2.84 6.89
CA SER A 103 -17.52 3.39 7.75
C SER A 103 -18.67 3.91 6.92
N ILE A 104 -19.87 3.47 7.28
CA ILE A 104 -21.15 3.97 6.73
C ILE A 104 -21.72 5.13 7.58
N ALA A 105 -21.05 5.50 8.67
CA ALA A 105 -21.50 6.57 9.55
C ALA A 105 -21.45 7.93 8.85
N SER A 106 -22.52 8.70 8.98
CA SER A 106 -22.60 10.05 8.44
C SER A 106 -21.85 11.09 9.28
N LYS A 107 -21.58 10.79 10.55
CA LYS A 107 -20.86 11.69 11.45
C LYS A 107 -19.36 11.53 11.32
N PHE A 108 -18.64 12.65 11.51
CA PHE A 108 -17.19 12.61 11.55
C PHE A 108 -16.69 11.66 12.65
N ASN A 109 -15.68 10.84 12.29
CA ASN A 109 -15.03 9.91 13.20
C ASN A 109 -13.52 10.07 13.04
N GLN A 110 -12.87 10.54 14.11
CA GLN A 110 -11.44 10.83 14.11
C GLN A 110 -10.62 9.58 13.78
N LYS A 111 -10.97 8.41 14.33
CA LYS A 111 -10.25 7.16 14.06
C LYS A 111 -10.27 6.78 12.57
N VAL A 112 -11.40 6.96 11.90
CA VAL A 112 -11.51 6.72 10.44
C VAL A 112 -10.59 7.66 9.67
N PHE A 113 -10.56 8.94 10.07
CA PHE A 113 -9.69 9.92 9.44
C PHE A 113 -8.21 9.59 9.69
N ASP A 114 -7.84 9.28 10.92
CA ASP A 114 -6.46 9.01 11.29
C ASP A 114 -5.93 7.78 10.54
N VAL A 115 -6.65 6.66 10.57
CA VAL A 115 -6.19 5.45 9.88
C VAL A 115 -6.14 5.66 8.37
N ASN A 116 -7.20 6.20 7.75
CA ASN A 116 -7.29 6.28 6.30
C ASN A 116 -6.42 7.38 5.69
N VAL A 117 -6.26 8.51 6.39
CA VAL A 117 -5.53 9.69 5.84
C VAL A 117 -4.16 9.83 6.46
N VAL A 118 -4.08 9.90 7.80
CA VAL A 118 -2.78 10.09 8.48
C VAL A 118 -1.94 8.83 8.32
N GLY A 119 -2.53 7.63 8.51
CA GLY A 119 -1.86 6.36 8.30
C GLY A 119 -1.31 6.22 6.88
N THR A 120 -2.13 6.53 5.85
CA THR A 120 -1.65 6.52 4.46
C THR A 120 -0.49 7.50 4.25
N LYS A 121 -0.58 8.71 4.83
CA LYS A 121 0.51 9.69 4.75
C LYS A 121 1.80 9.15 5.38
N ASN A 122 1.72 8.54 6.55
CA ASN A 122 2.88 7.95 7.24
C ASN A 122 3.52 6.86 6.39
N ILE A 123 2.73 5.94 5.82
CA ILE A 123 3.23 4.89 4.90
C ILE A 123 3.94 5.51 3.68
N VAL A 124 3.34 6.51 3.04
CA VAL A 124 3.94 7.22 1.91
C VAL A 124 5.27 7.88 2.29
N ASP A 125 5.30 8.57 3.43
CA ASP A 125 6.50 9.27 3.91
C ASP A 125 7.64 8.30 4.20
N ILE A 126 7.34 7.13 4.77
CA ILE A 126 8.34 6.08 5.02
C ILE A 126 8.78 5.44 3.70
N CYS A 127 7.86 5.12 2.79
CA CYS A 127 8.22 4.56 1.48
C CYS A 127 9.23 5.45 0.72
N ARG A 128 9.08 6.77 0.80
CA ARG A 128 10.02 7.72 0.17
C ARG A 128 11.40 7.74 0.83
N LYS A 129 11.47 7.44 2.13
CA LYS A 129 12.72 7.44 2.91
C LYS A 129 13.45 6.09 2.84
N SER A 130 12.71 4.99 2.67
CA SER A 130 13.23 3.62 2.77
C SER A 130 13.53 2.99 1.41
N ASN A 131 13.65 3.77 0.35
CA ASN A 131 13.94 3.29 -1.01
C ASN A 131 13.04 2.11 -1.45
N VAL A 132 11.73 2.25 -1.17
CA VAL A 132 10.73 1.25 -1.56
C VAL A 132 10.62 1.20 -3.10
N ARG A 133 10.69 0.00 -3.67
CA ARG A 133 10.61 -0.22 -5.11
C ARG A 133 9.24 0.18 -5.67
N ARG A 134 8.16 -0.15 -4.95
CA ARG A 134 6.78 0.18 -5.36
C ARG A 134 5.83 0.21 -4.18
N LEU A 135 4.91 1.16 -4.21
CA LEU A 135 3.76 1.23 -3.32
C LEU A 135 2.47 0.91 -4.08
N GLY A 136 1.78 -0.17 -3.70
CA GLY A 136 0.40 -0.44 -4.08
C GLY A 136 -0.56 0.07 -3.01
N HIS A 137 -1.43 1.03 -3.34
CA HIS A 137 -2.43 1.56 -2.42
C HIS A 137 -3.84 1.11 -2.80
N VAL A 138 -4.55 0.54 -1.84
CA VAL A 138 -5.95 0.15 -2.02
C VAL A 138 -6.86 1.29 -1.59
N SER A 139 -7.40 2.00 -2.56
CA SER A 139 -8.41 3.05 -2.39
C SER A 139 -9.84 2.46 -2.40
N SER A 140 -10.76 3.10 -3.06
CA SER A 140 -12.15 2.67 -3.25
C SER A 140 -12.77 3.42 -4.44
N VAL A 141 -13.74 2.83 -5.12
CA VAL A 141 -14.56 3.54 -6.10
C VAL A 141 -15.28 4.74 -5.50
N HIS A 142 -15.58 4.70 -4.20
CA HIS A 142 -16.19 5.84 -3.48
C HIS A 142 -15.29 7.08 -3.41
N ALA A 143 -13.99 6.94 -3.68
CA ALA A 143 -13.09 8.10 -3.80
C ALA A 143 -13.30 8.90 -5.11
N ILE A 144 -13.99 8.30 -6.09
CA ILE A 144 -14.27 8.90 -7.39
C ILE A 144 -15.62 9.61 -7.31
N PRO A 145 -15.72 10.89 -7.75
CA PRO A 145 -16.99 11.60 -7.75
C PRO A 145 -18.05 10.89 -8.57
N GLU A 146 -19.25 10.78 -8.02
CA GLU A 146 -20.41 10.27 -8.75
C GLU A 146 -20.76 11.18 -9.93
N LYS A 147 -21.25 10.57 -11.01
CA LYS A 147 -21.76 11.27 -12.18
C LYS A 147 -23.28 11.25 -12.19
N ALA A 148 -23.88 12.02 -13.08
CA ALA A 148 -25.34 12.01 -13.27
C ALA A 148 -25.83 10.60 -13.65
N ARG A 149 -27.08 10.32 -13.31
CA ARG A 149 -27.69 9.02 -13.59
C ARG A 149 -27.61 8.69 -15.09
N GLY A 150 -27.07 7.52 -15.39
CA GLY A 150 -26.88 7.04 -16.77
C GLY A 150 -25.52 7.38 -17.38
N GLU A 151 -24.69 8.17 -16.71
CA GLU A 151 -23.32 8.43 -17.14
C GLU A 151 -22.35 7.37 -16.60
N THR A 152 -21.36 7.03 -17.40
CA THR A 152 -20.32 6.09 -16.99
C THR A 152 -19.28 6.80 -16.10
N VAL A 153 -19.00 6.23 -14.94
CA VAL A 153 -17.90 6.68 -14.10
C VAL A 153 -16.57 6.34 -14.79
N THR A 154 -15.71 7.33 -14.91
CA THR A 154 -14.38 7.20 -15.54
C THR A 154 -13.30 7.58 -14.54
N GLU A 155 -12.08 7.13 -14.78
CA GLU A 155 -10.92 7.53 -13.99
C GLU A 155 -10.76 9.05 -13.96
N VAL A 156 -10.25 9.55 -12.85
CA VAL A 156 -9.95 10.95 -12.64
C VAL A 156 -8.47 11.11 -12.27
N SER A 157 -7.85 12.18 -12.75
CA SER A 157 -6.44 12.48 -12.44
C SER A 157 -6.25 13.24 -11.12
N ARG A 158 -7.33 13.77 -10.54
CA ARG A 158 -7.32 14.55 -9.30
C ARG A 158 -8.50 14.16 -8.41
N PHE A 159 -8.19 13.81 -7.18
CA PHE A 159 -9.16 13.41 -6.17
C PHE A 159 -9.42 14.58 -5.22
N ASP A 160 -10.57 15.24 -5.41
CA ASP A 160 -11.05 16.31 -4.52
C ASP A 160 -12.10 15.74 -3.56
N TYR A 161 -11.72 15.59 -2.30
CA TYR A 161 -12.60 15.04 -1.25
C TYR A 161 -13.90 15.82 -1.05
N ARG A 162 -13.97 17.09 -1.50
CA ARG A 162 -15.18 17.92 -1.42
C ARG A 162 -16.23 17.53 -2.46
N LYS A 163 -15.84 16.72 -3.45
CA LYS A 163 -16.71 16.27 -4.55
C LYS A 163 -17.30 14.88 -4.32
N VAL A 164 -17.03 14.27 -3.18
CA VAL A 164 -17.55 12.96 -2.79
C VAL A 164 -18.30 13.06 -1.47
N GLU A 165 -19.31 12.22 -1.29
CA GLU A 165 -20.18 12.25 -0.13
C GLU A 165 -19.83 11.19 0.90
N GLY A 166 -19.94 11.56 2.18
CA GLY A 166 -19.67 10.68 3.31
C GLY A 166 -18.19 10.64 3.73
N LEU A 167 -17.99 10.44 5.03
CA LEU A 167 -16.66 10.49 5.65
C LEU A 167 -15.69 9.47 5.02
N TYR A 168 -16.15 8.25 4.80
CA TYR A 168 -15.32 7.20 4.20
C TYR A 168 -14.81 7.60 2.82
N ALA A 169 -15.71 8.03 1.92
CA ALA A 169 -15.37 8.47 0.58
C ALA A 169 -14.38 9.64 0.61
N GLN A 170 -14.61 10.63 1.47
CA GLN A 170 -13.74 11.78 1.64
C GLN A 170 -12.35 11.40 2.13
N THR A 171 -12.25 10.46 3.08
CA THR A 171 -10.94 9.97 3.56
C THR A 171 -10.20 9.20 2.48
N LYS A 172 -10.88 8.36 1.69
CA LYS A 172 -10.28 7.62 0.58
C LYS A 172 -9.83 8.56 -0.56
N ALA A 173 -10.60 9.59 -0.88
CA ALA A 173 -10.20 10.60 -1.86
C ALA A 173 -8.95 11.38 -1.40
N LYS A 174 -8.88 11.79 -0.12
CA LYS A 174 -7.68 12.44 0.45
C LYS A 174 -6.46 11.52 0.42
N ALA A 175 -6.61 10.27 0.85
CA ALA A 175 -5.54 9.28 0.85
C ALA A 175 -5.01 9.03 -0.57
N THR A 176 -5.91 8.83 -1.54
CA THR A 176 -5.55 8.68 -2.95
C THR A 176 -4.74 9.88 -3.45
N GLN A 177 -5.19 11.09 -3.16
CA GLN A 177 -4.47 12.30 -3.60
C GLN A 177 -3.08 12.41 -2.98
N ILE A 178 -2.89 11.97 -1.72
CA ILE A 178 -1.57 11.90 -1.07
C ILE A 178 -0.65 10.97 -1.85
N VAL A 179 -1.11 9.76 -2.21
CA VAL A 179 -0.32 8.78 -2.97
C VAL A 179 0.01 9.31 -4.36
N LEU A 180 -0.95 9.90 -5.07
CA LEU A 180 -0.71 10.48 -6.41
C LEU A 180 0.27 11.65 -6.37
N ASN A 181 0.23 12.48 -5.35
CA ASN A 181 1.21 13.56 -5.16
C ASN A 181 2.62 13.00 -4.92
N ALA A 182 2.73 11.90 -4.18
CA ALA A 182 4.01 11.23 -3.97
C ALA A 182 4.53 10.57 -5.25
N ALA A 183 3.63 10.00 -6.06
CA ALA A 183 3.97 9.44 -7.37
C ALA A 183 4.48 10.53 -8.33
N ALA A 184 3.83 11.69 -8.37
CA ALA A 184 4.31 12.85 -9.13
C ALA A 184 5.68 13.36 -8.62
N GLY A 185 5.99 13.11 -7.36
CA GLY A 185 7.30 13.41 -6.74
C GLY A 185 8.34 12.29 -6.86
N GLY A 186 8.10 11.26 -7.69
CA GLY A 186 9.06 10.20 -8.03
C GLY A 186 8.90 8.87 -7.28
N LEU A 187 7.92 8.72 -6.39
CA LEU A 187 7.60 7.41 -5.81
C LEU A 187 6.90 6.54 -6.87
N ASP A 188 7.44 5.35 -7.15
CA ASP A 188 6.71 4.37 -7.98
C ASP A 188 5.50 3.88 -7.19
N ALA A 189 4.31 4.37 -7.53
CA ALA A 189 3.08 4.04 -6.84
C ALA A 189 1.93 3.71 -7.80
N VAL A 190 1.13 2.73 -7.40
CA VAL A 190 -0.10 2.31 -8.09
C VAL A 190 -1.27 2.41 -7.13
N VAL A 191 -2.39 2.93 -7.60
CA VAL A 191 -3.64 3.00 -6.83
C VAL A 191 -4.69 2.14 -7.51
N VAL A 192 -5.37 1.30 -6.75
CA VAL A 192 -6.51 0.52 -7.21
C VAL A 192 -7.78 0.98 -6.50
N HIS A 193 -8.89 1.01 -7.25
CA HIS A 193 -10.20 1.45 -6.75
C HIS A 193 -11.21 0.30 -6.81
N PRO A 194 -11.16 -0.65 -5.86
CA PRO A 194 -12.13 -1.73 -5.82
C PRO A 194 -13.53 -1.20 -5.55
N SER A 195 -14.52 -1.87 -6.11
CA SER A 195 -15.94 -1.75 -5.76
C SER A 195 -16.25 -2.64 -4.54
N GLY A 196 -17.44 -3.21 -4.45
CA GLY A 196 -17.75 -4.18 -3.40
C GLY A 196 -16.85 -5.41 -3.51
N ILE A 197 -16.09 -5.68 -2.45
CA ILE A 197 -15.26 -6.88 -2.34
C ILE A 197 -16.05 -7.89 -1.55
N MET A 198 -16.30 -9.06 -2.12
CA MET A 198 -17.01 -10.16 -1.47
C MET A 198 -16.18 -11.43 -1.60
N GLY A 199 -16.19 -12.25 -0.56
CA GLY A 199 -15.44 -13.50 -0.61
C GLY A 199 -15.44 -14.26 0.72
N PRO A 200 -14.76 -15.41 0.78
CA PRO A 200 -14.63 -16.16 2.01
C PRO A 200 -13.98 -15.30 3.10
N GLY A 201 -14.60 -15.25 4.28
CA GLY A 201 -14.10 -14.46 5.41
C GLY A 201 -14.64 -13.02 5.49
N ASP A 202 -15.65 -12.70 4.66
CA ASP A 202 -16.35 -11.40 4.73
C ASP A 202 -17.36 -11.38 5.91
#